data_45644f3efd6380c0e31910ad3023b7bf
#
_entry.id   45644f3efd6380c0e31910ad3023b7bf
#
_cell.length_a   1.000
_cell.length_b   1.000
_cell.length_c   1.000
_cell.angle_alpha   90.00
_cell.angle_beta   90.00
_cell.angle_gamma   90.00
#
_symmetry.space_group_name_H-M   'P 1'
#
loop_
_entity.id
_entity.type
_entity.pdbx_description
1 polymer ?
#
loop_
_entity_poly.entity_id
_entity_poly.type
_entity_poly.pdbx_seq_one_letter_code
_entity_poly.pdbx_strand_id
1 'polypeptide(L)'
;MLCIKNGRIHDAVHREPYTADILIENGKLLQIGTDLHAEQTIDAAGLEIYPGFVDAHSHIGLDGYGEPGVDINERNDICCPQLRAIDGVNPMDESFVYARSAGITCVCTGPGSANVLGGTFTAIKTAGTRIDDMIVKKEAAMKCAFGENPKRCYASKCDSSRMTTAAILREALMKARLYLQKKEAAGDDVFRQPAFDMKLEALIPVLRGQIPLKAHAHRADDIFTAIRIADEFGVRLTLEHTTEGHLIADELAKTGLCMAVGPSLNFATKVEVRNKSWKTPGILSHAGCHVSIITDCTVIPQQYLPLCAGMAVKAGMDPFDALRAITIHPAEHIGIADRVGSLEAGKDADLVITDGSPFEVSTTVRRVLIGGKTVHAV
;
A
#
# COMPACT_ATOMS: atom_id res chain seq x y z
N MET A 1 20.06 -1.10 -23.91
CA MET A 1 19.09 0.01 -23.89
C MET A 1 17.81 -0.38 -24.61
N LEU A 2 16.66 0.06 -24.13
CA LEU A 2 15.34 -0.11 -24.74
C LEU A 2 14.70 1.28 -24.94
N CYS A 3 14.08 1.55 -26.07
CA CYS A 3 13.30 2.76 -26.34
C CYS A 3 11.84 2.41 -26.61
N ILE A 4 10.90 3.00 -25.87
CA ILE A 4 9.46 2.95 -26.18
C ILE A 4 9.14 4.23 -26.94
N LYS A 5 8.63 4.11 -28.16
CA LYS A 5 8.44 5.20 -29.11
C LYS A 5 6.99 5.60 -29.28
N ASN A 6 6.78 6.89 -29.53
CA ASN A 6 5.50 7.45 -30.00
C ASN A 6 4.30 7.26 -29.06
N GLY A 7 4.51 6.90 -27.80
CA GLY A 7 3.42 6.65 -26.85
C GLY A 7 2.82 7.93 -26.28
N ARG A 8 1.53 7.89 -25.95
CA ARG A 8 0.88 8.99 -25.22
C ARG A 8 1.08 8.78 -23.72
N ILE A 9 1.85 9.64 -23.09
CA ILE A 9 2.36 9.50 -21.73
C ILE A 9 1.45 10.20 -20.72
N HIS A 10 1.03 9.45 -19.70
CA HIS A 10 0.36 9.90 -18.49
C HIS A 10 1.31 9.68 -17.31
N ASP A 11 2.18 10.63 -17.03
CA ASP A 11 3.31 10.44 -16.10
C ASP A 11 2.97 10.52 -14.61
N ALA A 12 1.71 10.82 -14.25
CA ALA A 12 1.21 11.07 -12.89
C ALA A 12 1.79 12.34 -12.22
N VAL A 13 2.53 13.17 -12.97
CA VAL A 13 3.08 14.47 -12.57
C VAL A 13 2.30 15.59 -13.26
N HIS A 14 2.17 15.51 -14.57
CA HIS A 14 1.46 16.46 -15.39
C HIS A 14 0.02 16.01 -15.64
N ARG A 15 -0.93 16.93 -15.52
CA ARG A 15 -2.35 16.64 -15.73
C ARG A 15 -2.66 16.26 -17.17
N GLU A 16 -2.08 16.99 -18.12
CA GLU A 16 -2.31 16.76 -19.54
C GLU A 16 -1.32 15.73 -20.08
N PRO A 17 -1.79 14.66 -20.73
CA PRO A 17 -0.90 13.70 -21.36
C PRO A 17 -0.22 14.30 -22.61
N TYR A 18 0.96 13.79 -22.92
CA TYR A 18 1.76 14.25 -24.05
C TYR A 18 2.40 13.08 -24.80
N THR A 19 2.70 13.26 -26.10
CA THR A 19 3.37 12.23 -26.91
C THR A 19 4.89 12.38 -26.80
N ALA A 20 5.57 11.30 -26.42
CA ALA A 20 7.03 11.25 -26.33
C ALA A 20 7.56 9.81 -26.42
N ASP A 21 8.88 9.70 -26.49
CA ASP A 21 9.63 8.45 -26.37
C ASP A 21 10.15 8.29 -24.93
N ILE A 22 10.31 7.05 -24.48
CA ILE A 22 10.91 6.71 -23.18
C ILE A 22 12.15 5.86 -23.41
N LEU A 23 13.30 6.34 -22.96
CA LEU A 23 14.56 5.61 -23.00
C LEU A 23 14.82 4.91 -21.65
N ILE A 24 15.10 3.62 -21.71
CA ILE A 24 15.30 2.76 -20.53
C ILE A 24 16.69 2.13 -20.59
N GLU A 25 17.42 2.26 -19.49
CA GLU A 25 18.73 1.62 -19.32
C GLU A 25 18.88 1.06 -17.90
N ASN A 26 19.44 -0.14 -17.78
CA ASN A 26 19.70 -0.82 -16.50
C ASN A 26 18.48 -0.87 -15.56
N GLY A 27 17.28 -1.02 -16.13
CA GLY A 27 16.02 -1.10 -15.38
C GLY A 27 15.46 0.24 -14.89
N LYS A 28 16.07 1.38 -15.33
CA LYS A 28 15.66 2.72 -14.94
C LYS A 28 15.19 3.51 -16.15
N LEU A 29 14.28 4.47 -15.89
CA LEU A 29 13.94 5.52 -16.85
C LEU A 29 15.15 6.46 -16.99
N LEU A 30 15.78 6.47 -18.14
CA LEU A 30 16.94 7.34 -18.40
C LEU A 30 16.50 8.73 -18.87
N GLN A 31 15.59 8.78 -19.82
CA GLN A 31 15.11 10.02 -20.43
C GLN A 31 13.71 9.84 -20.99
N ILE A 32 12.91 10.90 -20.94
CA ILE A 32 11.63 11.04 -21.63
C ILE A 32 11.76 12.27 -22.55
N GLY A 33 11.45 12.12 -23.83
CA GLY A 33 11.62 13.20 -24.81
C GLY A 33 11.26 12.75 -26.22
N THR A 34 11.68 13.50 -27.22
CA THR A 34 11.44 13.18 -28.64
C THR A 34 12.74 12.71 -29.31
N ASP A 35 12.58 11.91 -30.37
CA ASP A 35 13.69 11.40 -31.20
C ASP A 35 14.75 10.60 -30.44
N LEU A 36 14.33 9.86 -29.41
CA LEU A 36 15.22 8.97 -28.66
C LEU A 36 15.44 7.66 -29.44
N HIS A 37 16.65 7.10 -29.34
CA HIS A 37 17.05 5.89 -30.07
C HIS A 37 17.72 4.88 -29.15
N ALA A 38 17.44 3.58 -29.39
CA ALA A 38 18.11 2.45 -28.75
C ALA A 38 18.17 1.27 -29.73
N GLU A 39 19.00 0.25 -29.42
CA GLU A 39 19.09 -0.98 -30.23
C GLU A 39 17.77 -1.77 -30.22
N GLN A 40 17.05 -1.74 -29.08
CA GLN A 40 15.74 -2.37 -28.96
C GLN A 40 14.67 -1.29 -28.93
N THR A 41 13.60 -1.49 -29.66
CA THR A 41 12.47 -0.57 -29.69
C THR A 41 11.13 -1.28 -29.51
N ILE A 42 10.21 -0.60 -28.83
CA ILE A 42 8.79 -0.95 -28.78
C ILE A 42 8.03 0.25 -29.36
N ASP A 43 7.30 0.05 -30.43
CA ASP A 43 6.42 1.08 -30.97
C ASP A 43 5.11 1.11 -30.18
N ALA A 44 4.79 2.25 -29.57
CA ALA A 44 3.58 2.51 -28.82
C ALA A 44 2.68 3.56 -29.49
N ALA A 45 2.82 3.73 -30.81
CA ALA A 45 1.97 4.67 -31.57
C ALA A 45 0.48 4.31 -31.40
N GLY A 46 -0.32 5.29 -30.96
CA GLY A 46 -1.74 5.11 -30.68
C GLY A 46 -2.06 4.37 -29.36
N LEU A 47 -1.04 4.12 -28.52
CA LEU A 47 -1.19 3.52 -27.21
C LEU A 47 -0.94 4.54 -26.10
N GLU A 48 -1.54 4.28 -24.95
CA GLU A 48 -1.41 5.07 -23.73
C GLU A 48 -0.35 4.42 -22.81
N ILE A 49 0.50 5.24 -22.19
CA ILE A 49 1.58 4.78 -21.29
C ILE A 49 1.38 5.40 -19.91
N TYR A 50 1.34 4.56 -18.90
CA TYR A 50 1.16 4.93 -17.50
C TYR A 50 2.33 4.41 -16.66
N PRO A 51 2.62 5.02 -15.48
CA PRO A 51 3.45 4.38 -14.46
C PRO A 51 2.83 3.03 -14.09
N GLY A 52 3.65 2.06 -13.70
CA GLY A 52 3.16 0.84 -13.09
C GLY A 52 2.26 1.16 -11.90
N PHE A 53 1.09 0.51 -11.83
CA PHE A 53 0.13 0.73 -10.75
C PHE A 53 0.67 0.17 -9.45
N VAL A 54 0.36 0.86 -8.35
CA VAL A 54 0.81 0.54 -6.99
C VAL A 54 -0.40 0.36 -6.09
N ASP A 55 -0.44 -0.73 -5.32
CA ASP A 55 -1.43 -0.91 -4.25
C ASP A 55 -0.77 -0.75 -2.89
N ALA A 56 -1.17 0.28 -2.13
CA ALA A 56 -0.59 0.58 -0.83
C ALA A 56 -1.00 -0.39 0.28
N HIS A 57 -2.02 -1.24 0.07
CA HIS A 57 -2.52 -2.15 1.08
C HIS A 57 -3.12 -3.41 0.47
N SER A 58 -2.42 -4.51 0.62
CA SER A 58 -2.76 -5.82 0.08
C SER A 58 -2.33 -6.92 1.06
N HIS A 59 -2.83 -8.12 0.83
CA HIS A 59 -2.41 -9.35 1.53
C HIS A 59 -1.98 -10.42 0.51
N ILE A 60 -1.70 -10.01 -0.71
CA ILE A 60 -1.27 -10.87 -1.81
C ILE A 60 -0.05 -11.71 -1.40
N GLY A 61 -0.12 -13.00 -1.68
CA GLY A 61 0.91 -13.98 -1.33
C GLY A 61 0.86 -14.49 0.11
N LEU A 62 -0.04 -13.94 0.98
CA LEU A 62 -0.29 -14.41 2.36
C LEU A 62 -1.66 -15.06 2.52
N ASP A 63 -2.59 -14.75 1.65
CA ASP A 63 -3.92 -15.33 1.59
C ASP A 63 -4.03 -16.04 0.23
N GLY A 64 -3.64 -17.31 0.21
CA GLY A 64 -3.43 -18.08 -1.03
C GLY A 64 -4.68 -18.14 -1.89
N TYR A 65 -4.54 -17.82 -3.17
CA TYR A 65 -5.62 -17.87 -4.13
C TYR A 65 -6.05 -19.32 -4.37
N GLY A 66 -7.24 -19.70 -3.86
CA GLY A 66 -7.78 -21.04 -4.03
C GLY A 66 -7.11 -22.14 -3.19
N GLU A 67 -6.18 -21.79 -2.33
CA GLU A 67 -5.48 -22.75 -1.45
C GLU A 67 -6.06 -22.74 -0.02
N PRO A 68 -6.06 -23.88 0.70
CA PRO A 68 -6.57 -23.94 2.06
C PRO A 68 -5.66 -23.30 3.11
N GLY A 69 -4.44 -22.89 2.76
CA GLY A 69 -3.47 -22.25 3.66
C GLY A 69 -3.64 -20.73 3.70
N VAL A 70 -3.89 -20.19 4.89
CA VAL A 70 -4.08 -18.74 5.10
C VAL A 70 -3.11 -18.27 6.16
N ASP A 71 -2.07 -17.52 5.73
CA ASP A 71 -1.03 -16.96 6.61
C ASP A 71 -1.25 -15.46 6.93
N ILE A 72 -2.39 -14.92 6.51
CA ILE A 72 -2.75 -13.52 6.69
C ILE A 72 -2.94 -13.11 8.16
N ASN A 73 -3.42 -14.02 9.02
CA ASN A 73 -3.79 -13.68 10.40
C ASN A 73 -3.17 -14.64 11.43
N GLU A 74 -2.35 -14.10 12.32
CA GLU A 74 -1.93 -14.77 13.55
C GLU A 74 -3.07 -14.73 14.58
N ARG A 75 -3.32 -15.85 15.27
CA ARG A 75 -4.41 -15.98 16.26
C ARG A 75 -3.95 -16.47 17.65
N ASN A 76 -2.66 -16.69 17.84
CA ASN A 76 -2.14 -17.13 19.14
C ASN A 76 -2.01 -15.95 20.11
N ASP A 77 -1.60 -14.80 19.63
CA ASP A 77 -1.40 -13.60 20.44
C ASP A 77 -1.96 -12.37 19.72
N ILE A 78 -2.67 -11.52 20.46
CA ILE A 78 -3.28 -10.30 19.94
C ILE A 78 -2.24 -9.20 19.62
N CYS A 79 -1.00 -9.35 20.12
CA CYS A 79 0.07 -8.39 19.99
C CYS A 79 1.36 -9.07 19.50
N CYS A 80 1.55 -9.09 18.17
CA CYS A 80 2.63 -9.79 17.47
C CYS A 80 3.46 -8.84 16.59
N PRO A 81 4.06 -7.75 17.12
CA PRO A 81 4.81 -6.79 16.32
C PRO A 81 6.08 -7.39 15.68
N GLN A 82 6.61 -8.50 16.19
CA GLN A 82 7.80 -9.17 15.71
C GLN A 82 7.61 -9.96 14.42
N LEU A 83 6.37 -10.17 13.97
CA LEU A 83 6.09 -10.88 12.72
C LEU A 83 6.46 -10.01 11.51
N ARG A 84 6.93 -10.64 10.44
CA ARG A 84 7.36 -9.96 9.23
C ARG A 84 6.70 -10.59 8.01
N ALA A 85 6.06 -9.78 7.18
CA ALA A 85 5.41 -10.26 5.96
C ALA A 85 6.34 -11.06 5.04
N ILE A 86 7.62 -10.68 4.96
CA ILE A 86 8.61 -11.35 4.11
C ILE A 86 8.80 -12.84 4.46
N ASP A 87 8.47 -13.25 5.67
CA ASP A 87 8.63 -14.64 6.12
C ASP A 87 7.43 -15.52 5.71
N GLY A 88 6.31 -14.91 5.31
CA GLY A 88 5.07 -15.62 4.93
C GLY A 88 4.66 -15.47 3.47
N VAL A 89 5.13 -14.43 2.77
CA VAL A 89 4.73 -14.20 1.37
C VAL A 89 5.20 -15.33 0.46
N ASN A 90 4.26 -15.95 -0.27
CA ASN A 90 4.54 -16.90 -1.34
C ASN A 90 4.64 -16.17 -2.70
N PRO A 91 5.84 -16.01 -3.29
CA PRO A 91 6.00 -15.33 -4.59
C PRO A 91 5.40 -16.08 -5.77
N MET A 92 5.10 -17.37 -5.59
CA MET A 92 4.52 -18.24 -6.62
C MET A 92 2.98 -18.25 -6.61
N ASP A 93 2.36 -17.46 -5.74
CA ASP A 93 0.91 -17.31 -5.70
C ASP A 93 0.41 -16.75 -7.05
N GLU A 94 -0.65 -17.38 -7.59
CA GLU A 94 -1.20 -17.07 -8.90
C GLU A 94 -1.73 -15.63 -9.00
N SER A 95 -2.13 -15.04 -7.87
CA SER A 95 -2.60 -13.66 -7.80
C SER A 95 -1.56 -12.64 -8.27
N PHE A 96 -0.25 -12.95 -8.17
CA PHE A 96 0.81 -12.11 -8.76
C PHE A 96 0.77 -12.11 -10.29
N VAL A 97 0.37 -13.22 -10.92
CA VAL A 97 0.19 -13.28 -12.38
C VAL A 97 -0.95 -12.37 -12.80
N TYR A 98 -2.09 -12.44 -12.11
CA TYR A 98 -3.24 -11.57 -12.36
C TYR A 98 -2.94 -10.10 -12.07
N ALA A 99 -2.19 -9.80 -11.01
CA ALA A 99 -1.75 -8.44 -10.71
C ALA A 99 -0.95 -7.84 -11.89
N ARG A 100 0.06 -8.58 -12.37
CA ARG A 100 0.88 -8.12 -13.52
C ARG A 100 0.06 -7.94 -14.78
N SER A 101 -0.87 -8.86 -15.08
CA SER A 101 -1.70 -8.77 -16.30
C SER A 101 -2.59 -7.53 -16.31
N ALA A 102 -2.89 -6.94 -15.16
CA ALA A 102 -3.67 -5.72 -15.00
C ALA A 102 -2.81 -4.45 -14.76
N GLY A 103 -1.48 -4.56 -14.87
CA GLY A 103 -0.58 -3.42 -14.75
C GLY A 103 -0.13 -3.09 -13.34
N ILE A 104 -0.47 -3.89 -12.32
CA ILE A 104 0.02 -3.66 -10.97
C ILE A 104 1.46 -4.19 -10.86
N THR A 105 2.42 -3.27 -10.69
CA THR A 105 3.86 -3.58 -10.69
C THR A 105 4.45 -3.62 -9.29
N CYS A 106 3.81 -2.98 -8.33
CA CYS A 106 4.26 -2.91 -6.95
C CYS A 106 3.08 -2.99 -5.98
N VAL A 107 3.25 -3.69 -4.89
CA VAL A 107 2.26 -3.82 -3.82
C VAL A 107 2.90 -3.70 -2.45
N CYS A 108 2.16 -3.19 -1.47
CA CYS A 108 2.53 -3.27 -0.07
C CYS A 108 1.69 -4.37 0.58
N THR A 109 2.30 -5.51 0.86
CA THR A 109 1.63 -6.69 1.42
C THR A 109 2.07 -6.96 2.84
N GLY A 110 1.20 -7.55 3.63
CA GLY A 110 1.48 -7.84 5.04
C GLY A 110 0.32 -8.46 5.80
N PRO A 111 0.44 -8.58 7.13
CA PRO A 111 -0.57 -9.24 7.95
C PRO A 111 -1.93 -8.53 7.92
N GLY A 112 -2.99 -9.32 8.07
CA GLY A 112 -4.36 -8.84 8.20
C GLY A 112 -4.61 -8.05 9.49
N SER A 113 -5.88 -7.85 9.79
CA SER A 113 -6.33 -6.97 10.89
C SER A 113 -6.91 -7.73 12.09
N ALA A 114 -6.55 -9.00 12.27
CA ALA A 114 -6.95 -9.78 13.44
C ALA A 114 -6.31 -9.26 14.74
N ASN A 115 -5.08 -8.75 14.65
CA ASN A 115 -4.25 -8.37 15.78
C ASN A 115 -4.28 -6.86 16.03
N VAL A 116 -4.20 -6.43 17.28
CA VAL A 116 -3.97 -5.02 17.64
C VAL A 116 -2.62 -4.54 17.11
N LEU A 117 -1.59 -5.40 17.18
CA LEU A 117 -0.31 -5.25 16.47
C LEU A 117 -0.02 -6.55 15.73
N GLY A 118 0.10 -6.50 14.41
CA GLY A 118 0.15 -7.68 13.54
C GLY A 118 1.51 -7.98 12.91
N GLY A 119 2.48 -7.07 13.04
CA GLY A 119 3.79 -7.21 12.39
C GLY A 119 4.02 -6.23 11.24
N THR A 120 5.15 -6.37 10.54
CA THR A 120 5.55 -5.44 9.49
C THR A 120 5.02 -5.82 8.12
N PHE A 121 4.59 -4.78 7.37
CA PHE A 121 4.33 -4.83 5.94
C PHE A 121 5.63 -4.69 5.15
N THR A 122 5.66 -5.26 3.95
CA THR A 122 6.75 -5.12 2.98
C THR A 122 6.23 -4.57 1.65
N ALA A 123 6.98 -3.67 1.00
CA ALA A 123 6.70 -3.23 -0.36
C ALA A 123 7.54 -4.05 -1.33
N ILE A 124 6.90 -4.68 -2.30
CA ILE A 124 7.52 -5.61 -3.25
C ILE A 124 7.05 -5.36 -4.69
N LYS A 125 7.90 -5.72 -5.65
CA LYS A 125 7.49 -5.87 -7.05
C LYS A 125 6.61 -7.11 -7.20
N THR A 126 5.72 -7.09 -8.17
CA THR A 126 4.82 -8.23 -8.45
C THR A 126 5.47 -9.33 -9.31
N ALA A 127 6.72 -9.15 -9.72
CA ALA A 127 7.48 -10.11 -10.53
C ALA A 127 8.72 -10.58 -9.77
N GLY A 128 8.89 -11.90 -9.71
CA GLY A 128 9.99 -12.59 -9.05
C GLY A 128 9.58 -13.99 -8.63
N THR A 129 10.56 -14.81 -8.24
CA THR A 129 10.35 -16.19 -7.74
C THR A 129 10.86 -16.35 -6.32
N ARG A 130 11.58 -15.37 -5.81
CA ARG A 130 12.12 -15.32 -4.47
C ARG A 130 11.81 -13.95 -3.87
N ILE A 131 11.25 -13.93 -2.66
CA ILE A 131 10.80 -12.69 -2.02
C ILE A 131 11.92 -11.65 -1.91
N ASP A 132 13.14 -12.08 -1.56
CA ASP A 132 14.30 -11.18 -1.40
C ASP A 132 14.62 -10.37 -2.68
N ASP A 133 14.36 -10.96 -3.87
CA ASP A 133 14.60 -10.31 -5.16
C ASP A 133 13.46 -9.37 -5.58
N MET A 134 12.32 -9.46 -4.89
CA MET A 134 11.14 -8.62 -5.14
C MET A 134 11.09 -7.38 -4.26
N ILE A 135 11.86 -7.32 -3.17
CA ILE A 135 11.80 -6.27 -2.16
C ILE A 135 12.16 -4.90 -2.75
N VAL A 136 11.24 -3.94 -2.60
CA VAL A 136 11.48 -2.51 -2.80
C VAL A 136 11.80 -1.84 -1.47
N LYS A 137 11.03 -2.17 -0.41
CA LYS A 137 11.24 -1.71 0.97
C LYS A 137 10.86 -2.83 1.93
N LYS A 138 11.84 -3.35 2.66
CA LYS A 138 11.72 -4.54 3.49
C LYS A 138 10.70 -4.37 4.62
N GLU A 139 10.76 -3.25 5.33
CA GLU A 139 9.83 -2.87 6.39
C GLU A 139 9.19 -1.54 6.03
N ALA A 140 7.99 -1.60 5.45
CA ALA A 140 7.29 -0.42 4.98
C ALA A 140 6.50 0.26 6.09
N ALA A 141 5.86 -0.53 6.98
CA ALA A 141 5.02 -0.05 8.07
C ALA A 141 4.79 -1.15 9.11
N MET A 142 4.39 -0.77 10.33
CA MET A 142 3.93 -1.68 11.39
C MET A 142 2.40 -1.73 11.39
N LYS A 143 1.81 -2.89 11.14
CA LYS A 143 0.36 -3.08 11.18
C LYS A 143 -0.19 -2.92 12.58
N CYS A 144 -1.20 -2.08 12.71
CA CYS A 144 -2.10 -2.07 13.85
C CYS A 144 -3.57 -2.06 13.38
N ALA A 145 -4.49 -2.51 14.25
CA ALA A 145 -5.89 -2.58 13.89
C ALA A 145 -6.81 -2.12 15.02
N PHE A 146 -7.87 -1.43 14.62
CA PHE A 146 -8.96 -0.94 15.43
C PHE A 146 -10.29 -1.57 14.99
N GLY A 147 -11.37 -1.30 15.70
CA GLY A 147 -12.72 -1.66 15.31
C GLY A 147 -13.09 -3.12 15.61
N GLU A 148 -13.88 -3.71 14.71
CA GLU A 148 -14.51 -5.01 14.95
C GLU A 148 -13.55 -6.20 14.82
N ASN A 149 -12.54 -6.12 13.95
CA ASN A 149 -11.70 -7.27 13.64
C ASN A 149 -10.91 -7.80 14.85
N PRO A 150 -10.12 -7.00 15.59
CA PRO A 150 -9.42 -7.50 16.77
C PRO A 150 -10.38 -8.05 17.83
N LYS A 151 -11.50 -7.38 18.05
CA LYS A 151 -12.53 -7.83 19.00
C LYS A 151 -13.09 -9.19 18.62
N ARG A 152 -13.52 -9.37 17.37
CA ARG A 152 -14.12 -10.61 16.87
C ARG A 152 -13.14 -11.77 16.84
N CYS A 153 -11.93 -11.54 16.35
CA CYS A 153 -10.93 -12.59 16.18
C CYS A 153 -10.47 -13.19 17.53
N TYR A 154 -10.57 -12.43 18.61
CA TYR A 154 -10.19 -12.86 19.94
C TYR A 154 -11.38 -13.04 20.91
N ALA A 155 -12.62 -12.99 20.43
CA ALA A 155 -13.82 -13.11 21.25
C ALA A 155 -13.90 -14.42 22.06
N SER A 156 -13.34 -15.50 21.55
CA SER A 156 -13.26 -16.78 22.29
C SER A 156 -12.29 -16.76 23.47
N LYS A 157 -11.36 -15.82 23.50
CA LYS A 157 -10.35 -15.69 24.56
C LYS A 157 -10.72 -14.60 25.57
N CYS A 158 -11.37 -13.52 25.14
CA CYS A 158 -11.83 -12.45 26.01
C CYS A 158 -12.89 -11.59 25.33
N ASP A 159 -13.88 -11.13 26.09
CA ASP A 159 -14.76 -10.05 25.67
C ASP A 159 -14.00 -8.74 25.73
N SER A 160 -13.85 -8.08 24.59
CA SER A 160 -13.09 -6.84 24.48
C SER A 160 -13.92 -5.70 23.89
N SER A 161 -13.60 -4.49 24.30
CA SER A 161 -14.18 -3.27 23.77
C SER A 161 -13.16 -2.51 22.90
N ARG A 162 -13.58 -1.43 22.22
CA ARG A 162 -12.66 -0.50 21.56
C ARG A 162 -11.66 0.11 22.54
N MET A 163 -12.05 0.31 23.81
CA MET A 163 -11.15 0.76 24.89
C MET A 163 -10.03 -0.25 25.14
N THR A 164 -10.35 -1.56 25.15
CA THR A 164 -9.35 -2.62 25.31
C THR A 164 -8.33 -2.61 24.17
N THR A 165 -8.80 -2.48 22.92
CA THR A 165 -7.92 -2.38 21.75
C THR A 165 -6.95 -1.20 21.88
N ALA A 166 -7.47 -0.02 22.22
CA ALA A 166 -6.65 1.18 22.42
C ALA A 166 -5.66 1.03 23.58
N ALA A 167 -6.08 0.38 24.68
CA ALA A 167 -5.22 0.14 25.85
C ALA A 167 -4.06 -0.81 25.52
N ILE A 168 -4.31 -1.90 24.79
CA ILE A 168 -3.27 -2.86 24.37
C ILE A 168 -2.22 -2.18 23.50
N LEU A 169 -2.64 -1.35 22.52
CA LEU A 169 -1.69 -0.62 21.68
C LEU A 169 -0.83 0.35 22.49
N ARG A 170 -1.46 1.15 23.40
CA ARG A 170 -0.73 2.06 24.29
C ARG A 170 0.26 1.33 25.18
N GLU A 171 -0.17 0.21 25.76
CA GLU A 171 0.70 -0.60 26.62
C GLU A 171 1.94 -1.10 25.87
N ALA A 172 1.74 -1.62 24.65
CA ALA A 172 2.84 -2.09 23.82
C ALA A 172 3.83 -0.97 23.47
N LEU A 173 3.33 0.20 23.03
CA LEU A 173 4.15 1.37 22.71
C LEU A 173 4.86 1.92 23.95
N MET A 174 4.19 1.95 25.10
CA MET A 174 4.81 2.41 26.36
C MET A 174 5.92 1.47 26.80
N LYS A 175 5.71 0.15 26.78
CA LYS A 175 6.73 -0.86 27.09
C LYS A 175 7.94 -0.72 26.17
N ALA A 176 7.71 -0.57 24.86
CA ALA A 176 8.77 -0.38 23.87
C ALA A 176 9.53 0.95 24.11
N ARG A 177 8.85 2.04 24.47
CA ARG A 177 9.48 3.32 24.80
C ARG A 177 10.39 3.21 26.03
N LEU A 178 9.92 2.58 27.10
CA LEU A 178 10.73 2.34 28.31
C LEU A 178 11.92 1.42 28.03
N TYR A 179 11.72 0.40 27.19
CA TYR A 179 12.78 -0.49 26.75
C TYR A 179 13.85 0.27 25.95
N LEU A 180 13.45 1.08 24.98
CA LEU A 180 14.36 1.92 24.19
C LEU A 180 15.16 2.88 25.07
N GLN A 181 14.50 3.57 26.02
CA GLN A 181 15.17 4.47 26.98
C GLN A 181 16.24 3.74 27.80
N LYS A 182 15.95 2.51 28.26
CA LYS A 182 16.95 1.68 28.98
C LYS A 182 18.13 1.30 28.08
N LYS A 183 17.88 0.93 26.84
CA LYS A 183 18.94 0.63 25.85
C LYS A 183 19.84 1.85 25.64
N GLU A 184 19.26 3.01 25.41
CA GLU A 184 19.98 4.25 25.15
C GLU A 184 20.76 4.71 26.40
N ALA A 185 20.20 4.55 27.60
CA ALA A 185 20.90 4.85 28.85
C ALA A 185 22.04 3.87 29.18
N ALA A 186 21.96 2.63 28.69
CA ALA A 186 23.02 1.62 28.85
C ALA A 186 24.19 1.87 27.90
N GLY A 187 23.96 2.44 26.69
CA GLY A 187 24.98 2.62 25.67
C GLY A 187 25.65 1.30 25.32
N ASP A 188 26.95 1.25 25.34
CA ASP A 188 27.75 0.05 25.02
C ASP A 188 27.99 -0.86 26.25
N ASP A 189 27.45 -0.52 27.42
CA ASP A 189 27.61 -1.32 28.64
C ASP A 189 26.66 -2.55 28.60
N VAL A 190 27.19 -3.69 28.20
CA VAL A 190 26.47 -4.96 28.05
C VAL A 190 25.76 -5.39 29.34
N PHE A 191 26.35 -5.08 30.54
CA PHE A 191 25.77 -5.46 31.84
C PHE A 191 24.56 -4.62 32.23
N ARG A 192 24.40 -3.44 31.62
CA ARG A 192 23.27 -2.52 31.86
C ARG A 192 22.19 -2.63 30.80
N GLN A 193 22.45 -3.38 29.70
CA GLN A 193 21.45 -3.59 28.66
C GLN A 193 20.23 -4.32 29.23
N PRO A 194 18.99 -3.92 28.87
CA PRO A 194 17.80 -4.69 29.23
C PRO A 194 17.85 -6.08 28.58
N ALA A 195 17.20 -7.07 29.20
CA ALA A 195 17.01 -8.37 28.59
C ALA A 195 16.36 -8.22 27.20
N PHE A 196 16.87 -8.98 26.23
CA PHE A 196 16.36 -8.93 24.86
C PHE A 196 14.87 -9.33 24.81
N ASP A 197 14.05 -8.49 24.16
CA ASP A 197 12.64 -8.76 23.89
C ASP A 197 12.35 -8.46 22.42
N MET A 198 12.08 -9.50 21.64
CA MET A 198 11.87 -9.42 20.20
C MET A 198 10.65 -8.56 19.83
N LYS A 199 9.60 -8.54 20.66
CA LYS A 199 8.41 -7.72 20.43
C LYS A 199 8.71 -6.23 20.63
N LEU A 200 9.47 -5.92 21.65
CA LEU A 200 9.85 -4.52 21.95
C LEU A 200 10.86 -3.99 20.93
N GLU A 201 11.83 -4.83 20.50
CA GLU A 201 12.76 -4.49 19.42
C GLU A 201 12.02 -4.13 18.12
N ALA A 202 11.01 -4.90 17.75
CA ALA A 202 10.23 -4.67 16.52
C ALA A 202 9.48 -3.33 16.52
N LEU A 203 9.24 -2.72 17.68
CA LEU A 203 8.58 -1.41 17.80
C LEU A 203 9.55 -0.22 17.82
N ILE A 204 10.86 -0.45 17.97
CA ILE A 204 11.86 0.61 17.95
C ILE A 204 11.84 1.44 16.65
N PRO A 205 11.76 0.85 15.46
CA PRO A 205 11.64 1.62 14.21
C PRO A 205 10.41 2.55 14.17
N VAL A 206 9.29 2.14 14.78
CA VAL A 206 8.08 2.97 14.91
C VAL A 206 8.37 4.17 15.82
N LEU A 207 8.93 3.92 17.02
CA LEU A 207 9.24 4.96 17.99
C LEU A 207 10.27 5.98 17.49
N ARG A 208 11.17 5.55 16.60
CA ARG A 208 12.18 6.40 15.94
C ARG A 208 11.66 7.09 14.68
N GLY A 209 10.38 6.89 14.31
CA GLY A 209 9.79 7.46 13.10
C GLY A 209 10.36 6.91 11.79
N GLN A 210 11.06 5.78 11.82
CA GLN A 210 11.63 5.15 10.61
C GLN A 210 10.55 4.49 9.76
N ILE A 211 9.56 3.85 10.40
CA ILE A 211 8.36 3.32 9.77
C ILE A 211 7.10 3.85 10.47
N PRO A 212 5.97 4.05 9.77
CA PRO A 212 4.72 4.45 10.40
C PRO A 212 4.00 3.27 11.05
N LEU A 213 3.09 3.58 11.99
CA LEU A 213 1.94 2.71 12.27
C LEU A 213 1.00 2.72 11.06
N LYS A 214 0.58 1.55 10.60
CA LYS A 214 -0.37 1.34 9.49
C LYS A 214 -1.71 0.89 10.08
N ALA A 215 -2.61 1.85 10.31
CA ALA A 215 -3.79 1.66 11.13
C ALA A 215 -5.03 1.27 10.32
N HIS A 216 -5.46 0.02 10.44
CA HIS A 216 -6.79 -0.42 10.01
C HIS A 216 -7.87 0.28 10.84
N ALA A 217 -8.65 1.15 10.23
CA ALA A 217 -9.77 1.84 10.86
C ALA A 217 -10.84 2.22 9.83
N HIS A 218 -12.09 1.78 10.08
CA HIS A 218 -13.22 2.07 9.20
C HIS A 218 -14.04 3.25 9.68
N ARG A 219 -14.39 3.27 10.97
CA ARG A 219 -15.30 4.26 11.57
C ARG A 219 -14.56 5.52 11.96
N ALA A 220 -15.26 6.64 11.94
CA ALA A 220 -14.71 7.94 12.32
C ALA A 220 -14.13 7.96 13.76
N ASP A 221 -14.78 7.31 14.72
CA ASP A 221 -14.31 7.22 16.10
C ASP A 221 -13.02 6.39 16.25
N ASP A 222 -12.89 5.29 15.50
CA ASP A 222 -11.69 4.48 15.44
C ASP A 222 -10.54 5.22 14.74
N ILE A 223 -10.82 5.95 13.65
CA ILE A 223 -9.86 6.80 12.95
C ILE A 223 -9.28 7.86 13.89
N PHE A 224 -10.13 8.62 14.59
CA PHE A 224 -9.66 9.62 15.56
C PHE A 224 -8.93 9.01 16.75
N THR A 225 -9.27 7.77 17.13
CA THR A 225 -8.53 7.07 18.20
C THR A 225 -7.12 6.69 17.72
N ALA A 226 -6.96 6.23 16.48
CA ALA A 226 -5.66 5.94 15.89
C ALA A 226 -4.79 7.22 15.83
N ILE A 227 -5.34 8.33 15.35
CA ILE A 227 -4.65 9.64 15.31
C ILE A 227 -4.22 10.06 16.70
N ARG A 228 -5.13 10.03 17.69
CA ARG A 228 -4.83 10.41 19.09
C ARG A 228 -3.67 9.60 19.67
N ILE A 229 -3.65 8.29 19.44
CA ILE A 229 -2.56 7.43 19.95
C ILE A 229 -1.25 7.75 19.24
N ALA A 230 -1.26 7.97 17.94
CA ALA A 230 -0.06 8.36 17.22
C ALA A 230 0.51 9.68 17.75
N ASP A 231 -0.34 10.68 18.02
CA ASP A 231 0.05 11.96 18.61
C ASP A 231 0.60 11.80 20.04
N GLU A 232 -0.06 11.00 20.91
CA GLU A 232 0.38 10.70 22.27
C GLU A 232 1.81 10.12 22.31
N PHE A 233 2.17 9.35 21.30
CA PHE A 233 3.48 8.71 21.20
C PHE A 233 4.46 9.44 20.29
N GLY A 234 4.02 10.45 19.53
CA GLY A 234 4.84 11.16 18.56
C GLY A 234 5.33 10.26 17.43
N VAL A 235 4.52 9.28 17.01
CA VAL A 235 4.87 8.31 15.96
C VAL A 235 4.16 8.65 14.65
N ARG A 236 4.78 8.26 13.53
CA ARG A 236 4.15 8.41 12.21
C ARG A 236 2.98 7.46 12.07
N LEU A 237 1.96 7.90 11.32
CA LEU A 237 0.73 7.14 11.09
C LEU A 237 0.34 7.17 9.61
N THR A 238 -0.18 6.06 9.10
CA THR A 238 -1.02 6.00 7.90
C THR A 238 -2.36 5.38 8.23
N LEU A 239 -3.42 5.84 7.56
CA LEU A 239 -4.79 5.37 7.77
C LEU A 239 -5.19 4.41 6.66
N GLU A 240 -5.70 3.24 7.04
CA GLU A 240 -6.13 2.22 6.11
C GLU A 240 -7.65 2.03 6.15
N HIS A 241 -8.22 1.80 4.98
CA HIS A 241 -9.65 1.70 4.72
C HIS A 241 -10.41 3.01 4.80
N THR A 242 -10.30 3.77 5.87
CA THR A 242 -10.88 5.11 6.06
C THR A 242 -12.33 5.22 5.54
N THR A 243 -13.14 4.15 5.79
CA THR A 243 -14.46 3.95 5.16
C THR A 243 -15.43 5.10 5.45
N GLU A 244 -15.44 5.66 6.66
CA GLU A 244 -16.22 6.82 7.06
C GLU A 244 -15.49 8.15 6.87
N GLY A 245 -14.35 8.15 6.17
CA GLY A 245 -13.54 9.35 5.96
C GLY A 245 -14.31 10.50 5.33
N HIS A 246 -15.26 10.21 4.43
CA HIS A 246 -16.11 11.21 3.79
C HIS A 246 -17.02 11.96 4.79
N LEU A 247 -17.27 11.41 5.97
CA LEU A 247 -18.07 12.06 7.03
C LEU A 247 -17.23 13.07 7.84
N ILE A 248 -15.91 12.99 7.76
CA ILE A 248 -14.95 13.77 8.55
C ILE A 248 -13.80 14.32 7.68
N ALA A 249 -14.07 14.55 6.39
CA ALA A 249 -13.05 14.91 5.41
C ALA A 249 -12.29 16.20 5.78
N ASP A 250 -12.99 17.25 6.26
CA ASP A 250 -12.38 18.51 6.67
C ASP A 250 -11.43 18.36 7.86
N GLU A 251 -11.72 17.43 8.78
CA GLU A 251 -10.82 17.14 9.90
C GLU A 251 -9.62 16.33 9.45
N LEU A 252 -9.82 15.37 8.56
CA LEU A 252 -8.74 14.56 8.01
C LEU A 252 -7.77 15.39 7.15
N ALA A 253 -8.26 16.35 6.38
CA ALA A 253 -7.44 17.23 5.56
C ALA A 253 -6.43 18.04 6.41
N LYS A 254 -6.80 18.42 7.64
CA LYS A 254 -5.91 19.15 8.57
C LYS A 254 -4.73 18.33 9.06
N THR A 255 -4.82 17.00 8.98
CA THR A 255 -3.80 16.09 9.53
C THR A 255 -2.59 15.90 8.62
N GLY A 256 -2.76 16.09 7.31
CA GLY A 256 -1.73 15.78 6.30
C GLY A 256 -1.37 14.30 6.20
N LEU A 257 -2.15 13.40 6.81
CA LEU A 257 -1.89 11.96 6.78
C LEU A 257 -2.20 11.36 5.42
N CYS A 258 -1.43 10.33 5.03
CA CYS A 258 -1.76 9.49 3.89
C CYS A 258 -2.89 8.52 4.25
N MET A 259 -3.86 8.37 3.34
CA MET A 259 -5.07 7.56 3.53
C MET A 259 -5.22 6.57 2.40
N ALA A 260 -5.39 5.29 2.72
CA ALA A 260 -5.77 4.25 1.78
C ALA A 260 -7.27 3.98 1.90
N VAL A 261 -8.02 4.14 0.79
CA VAL A 261 -9.48 4.01 0.76
C VAL A 261 -9.87 2.76 -0.01
N GLY A 262 -10.58 1.87 0.64
CA GLY A 262 -11.02 0.56 0.12
C GLY A 262 -11.04 -0.51 1.22
N PRO A 263 -11.46 -1.74 0.88
CA PRO A 263 -12.00 -2.25 -0.39
C PRO A 263 -13.44 -1.76 -0.63
N SER A 264 -13.74 -1.32 -1.85
CA SER A 264 -15.07 -0.77 -2.16
C SER A 264 -15.91 -1.65 -3.11
N LEU A 265 -15.28 -2.55 -3.88
CA LEU A 265 -15.94 -3.43 -4.84
C LEU A 265 -16.54 -4.69 -4.19
N ASN A 266 -17.12 -4.57 -3.02
CA ASN A 266 -17.87 -5.62 -2.35
C ASN A 266 -19.01 -4.98 -1.51
N PHE A 267 -19.97 -5.77 -1.06
CA PHE A 267 -21.01 -5.27 -0.16
C PHE A 267 -20.51 -5.18 1.29
N ALA A 268 -21.25 -4.49 2.14
CA ALA A 268 -20.92 -4.34 3.55
C ALA A 268 -21.03 -5.68 4.28
N THR A 269 -19.90 -6.27 4.66
CA THR A 269 -19.81 -7.59 5.33
C THR A 269 -19.86 -7.50 6.85
N LYS A 270 -19.73 -6.30 7.42
CA LYS A 270 -19.74 -6.01 8.86
C LYS A 270 -20.29 -4.60 9.11
N VAL A 271 -20.72 -4.33 10.35
CA VAL A 271 -21.41 -3.07 10.69
C VAL A 271 -20.51 -1.85 10.47
N GLU A 272 -19.24 -1.92 10.78
CA GLU A 272 -18.30 -0.79 10.64
C GLU A 272 -18.06 -0.36 9.18
N VAL A 273 -18.44 -1.16 8.19
CA VAL A 273 -18.34 -0.81 6.77
C VAL A 273 -19.69 -0.44 6.13
N ARG A 274 -20.75 -0.26 6.93
CA ARG A 274 -22.10 0.06 6.43
C ARG A 274 -22.18 1.36 5.62
N ASN A 275 -21.32 2.33 5.94
CA ASN A 275 -21.25 3.64 5.29
C ASN A 275 -20.26 3.68 4.12
N LYS A 276 -19.82 2.51 3.62
CA LYS A 276 -18.93 2.42 2.48
C LYS A 276 -19.54 3.08 1.24
N SER A 277 -18.75 3.89 0.53
CA SER A 277 -19.21 4.65 -0.62
C SER A 277 -18.08 4.81 -1.66
N TRP A 278 -18.44 4.67 -2.93
CA TRP A 278 -17.56 5.02 -4.05
C TRP A 278 -17.21 6.51 -4.11
N LYS A 279 -17.97 7.37 -3.44
CA LYS A 279 -17.70 8.80 -3.33
C LYS A 279 -16.58 9.13 -2.35
N THR A 280 -16.25 8.22 -1.42
CA THR A 280 -15.28 8.49 -0.35
C THR A 280 -13.92 8.94 -0.88
N PRO A 281 -13.28 8.27 -1.88
CA PRO A 281 -12.00 8.73 -2.41
C PRO A 281 -12.07 10.14 -2.98
N GLY A 282 -13.11 10.43 -3.79
CA GLY A 282 -13.28 11.74 -4.42
C GLY A 282 -13.55 12.87 -3.42
N ILE A 283 -14.37 12.62 -2.38
CA ILE A 283 -14.66 13.60 -1.32
C ILE A 283 -13.37 13.94 -0.56
N LEU A 284 -12.60 12.92 -0.18
CA LEU A 284 -11.32 13.10 0.53
C LEU A 284 -10.29 13.83 -0.34
N SER A 285 -10.15 13.45 -1.62
CA SER A 285 -9.25 14.12 -2.56
C SER A 285 -9.63 15.58 -2.74
N HIS A 286 -10.93 15.87 -2.92
CA HIS A 286 -11.44 17.25 -3.05
C HIS A 286 -11.19 18.10 -1.79
N ALA A 287 -11.22 17.50 -0.61
CA ALA A 287 -10.90 18.16 0.65
C ALA A 287 -9.38 18.41 0.83
N GLY A 288 -8.54 17.93 -0.10
CA GLY A 288 -7.08 18.07 -0.06
C GLY A 288 -6.36 16.95 0.69
N CYS A 289 -7.03 15.84 0.99
CA CYS A 289 -6.40 14.67 1.59
C CYS A 289 -5.53 13.92 0.57
N HIS A 290 -4.46 13.30 1.06
CA HIS A 290 -3.59 12.43 0.29
C HIS A 290 -4.20 11.02 0.22
N VAL A 291 -4.84 10.69 -0.91
CA VAL A 291 -5.68 9.49 -1.07
C VAL A 291 -4.99 8.46 -1.96
N SER A 292 -4.94 7.21 -1.49
CA SER A 292 -4.66 6.01 -2.27
C SER A 292 -5.94 5.15 -2.37
N ILE A 293 -6.18 4.54 -3.53
CA ILE A 293 -7.24 3.54 -3.69
C ILE A 293 -6.60 2.15 -3.56
N ILE A 294 -7.25 1.25 -2.80
CA ILE A 294 -6.71 -0.07 -2.48
C ILE A 294 -7.71 -1.19 -2.75
N THR A 295 -7.18 -2.38 -2.99
CA THR A 295 -7.99 -3.60 -3.15
C THR A 295 -8.19 -4.34 -1.83
N ASP A 296 -7.25 -4.23 -0.90
CA ASP A 296 -7.21 -5.10 0.29
C ASP A 296 -7.24 -6.58 -0.16
N CYS A 297 -6.51 -6.90 -1.24
CA CYS A 297 -6.48 -8.25 -1.82
C CYS A 297 -6.13 -9.25 -0.71
N THR A 298 -6.91 -10.29 -0.57
CA THR A 298 -7.86 -10.98 -1.44
C THR A 298 -9.33 -10.54 -1.33
N VAL A 299 -9.66 -9.52 -0.53
CA VAL A 299 -11.06 -9.02 -0.43
C VAL A 299 -11.58 -8.57 -1.79
N ILE A 300 -10.75 -7.85 -2.55
CA ILE A 300 -10.93 -7.62 -3.98
C ILE A 300 -9.71 -8.20 -4.68
N PRO A 301 -9.89 -9.09 -5.68
CA PRO A 301 -8.75 -9.61 -6.43
C PRO A 301 -7.88 -8.48 -6.99
N GLN A 302 -6.56 -8.63 -6.89
CA GLN A 302 -5.58 -7.57 -7.12
C GLN A 302 -5.74 -6.88 -8.48
N GLN A 303 -6.10 -7.64 -9.53
CA GLN A 303 -6.27 -7.13 -10.89
C GLN A 303 -7.38 -6.09 -11.04
N TYR A 304 -8.26 -5.93 -10.07
CA TYR A 304 -9.35 -4.94 -10.13
C TYR A 304 -9.00 -3.57 -9.53
N LEU A 305 -7.74 -3.31 -9.19
CA LEU A 305 -7.31 -2.00 -8.72
C LEU A 305 -7.65 -0.86 -9.70
N PRO A 306 -7.37 -0.97 -11.02
CA PRO A 306 -7.77 0.07 -11.98
C PRO A 306 -9.28 0.24 -12.08
N LEU A 307 -10.05 -0.85 -12.00
CA LEU A 307 -11.51 -0.79 -11.96
C LEU A 307 -12.03 -0.05 -10.74
N CYS A 308 -11.41 -0.27 -9.56
CA CYS A 308 -11.77 0.48 -8.33
C CYS A 308 -11.56 1.99 -8.52
N ALA A 309 -10.47 2.40 -9.18
CA ALA A 309 -10.22 3.80 -9.53
C ALA A 309 -11.26 4.33 -10.53
N GLY A 310 -11.60 3.56 -11.57
CA GLY A 310 -12.66 3.89 -12.53
C GLY A 310 -14.04 4.09 -11.88
N MET A 311 -14.36 3.25 -10.89
CA MET A 311 -15.60 3.41 -10.11
C MET A 311 -15.60 4.65 -9.22
N ALA A 312 -14.44 5.06 -8.69
CA ALA A 312 -14.30 6.33 -7.98
C ALA A 312 -14.47 7.53 -8.93
N VAL A 313 -13.91 7.47 -10.15
CA VAL A 313 -14.13 8.48 -11.20
C VAL A 313 -15.61 8.58 -11.55
N LYS A 314 -16.28 7.44 -11.79
CA LYS A 314 -17.74 7.40 -12.04
C LYS A 314 -18.53 8.02 -10.89
N ALA A 315 -18.04 7.93 -9.66
CA ALA A 315 -18.67 8.52 -8.46
C ALA A 315 -18.30 10.00 -8.23
N GLY A 316 -17.50 10.62 -9.11
CA GLY A 316 -17.18 12.03 -9.09
C GLY A 316 -15.75 12.39 -8.68
N MET A 317 -14.84 11.43 -8.57
CA MET A 317 -13.41 11.71 -8.39
C MET A 317 -12.81 12.24 -9.70
N ASP A 318 -11.92 13.23 -9.61
CA ASP A 318 -11.18 13.71 -10.77
C ASP A 318 -10.32 12.59 -11.39
N PRO A 319 -10.32 12.38 -12.72
CA PRO A 319 -9.58 11.27 -13.34
C PRO A 319 -8.06 11.34 -13.13
N PHE A 320 -7.46 12.53 -13.08
CA PHE A 320 -6.04 12.67 -12.80
C PHE A 320 -5.71 12.33 -11.35
N ASP A 321 -6.56 12.75 -10.40
CA ASP A 321 -6.41 12.36 -8.99
C ASP A 321 -6.61 10.85 -8.80
N ALA A 322 -7.52 10.22 -9.56
CA ALA A 322 -7.71 8.79 -9.55
C ALA A 322 -6.49 8.03 -10.10
N LEU A 323 -5.85 8.55 -11.15
CA LEU A 323 -4.58 8.00 -11.64
C LEU A 323 -3.49 8.10 -10.54
N ARG A 324 -3.34 9.26 -9.93
CA ARG A 324 -2.40 9.45 -8.83
C ARG A 324 -2.70 8.56 -7.65
N ALA A 325 -3.98 8.28 -7.37
CA ALA A 325 -4.42 7.43 -6.26
C ALA A 325 -4.10 5.93 -6.44
N ILE A 326 -3.68 5.50 -7.63
CA ILE A 326 -3.19 4.13 -7.89
C ILE A 326 -1.75 4.10 -8.44
N THR A 327 -1.03 5.22 -8.37
CA THR A 327 0.34 5.36 -8.86
C THR A 327 1.23 6.06 -7.84
N ILE A 328 1.35 7.38 -7.89
CA ILE A 328 2.27 8.14 -7.04
C ILE A 328 1.82 8.22 -5.58
N HIS A 329 0.54 8.45 -5.31
CA HIS A 329 0.05 8.56 -3.93
C HIS A 329 0.26 7.28 -3.12
N PRO A 330 -0.07 6.05 -3.61
CA PRO A 330 0.29 4.85 -2.88
C PRO A 330 1.80 4.64 -2.73
N ALA A 331 2.62 5.07 -3.69
CA ALA A 331 4.07 5.02 -3.56
C ALA A 331 4.59 5.96 -2.45
N GLU A 332 4.01 7.16 -2.32
CA GLU A 332 4.27 8.10 -1.22
C GLU A 332 3.77 7.55 0.12
N HIS A 333 2.56 6.97 0.15
CA HIS A 333 1.95 6.36 1.32
C HIS A 333 2.86 5.30 1.98
N ILE A 334 3.52 4.48 1.16
CA ILE A 334 4.39 3.40 1.64
C ILE A 334 5.88 3.79 1.63
N GLY A 335 6.20 5.02 1.19
CA GLY A 335 7.54 5.60 1.24
C GLY A 335 8.52 4.96 0.25
N ILE A 336 8.10 4.81 -1.02
CA ILE A 336 8.90 4.32 -2.15
C ILE A 336 8.75 5.20 -3.41
N ALA A 337 8.25 6.42 -3.26
CA ALA A 337 7.98 7.33 -4.37
C ALA A 337 9.26 7.82 -5.08
N ASP A 338 10.41 7.70 -4.45
CA ASP A 338 11.72 7.91 -5.04
C ASP A 338 12.08 6.86 -6.11
N ARG A 339 11.39 5.72 -6.09
CA ARG A 339 11.65 4.60 -7.01
C ARG A 339 10.55 4.37 -8.04
N VAL A 340 9.27 4.51 -7.66
CA VAL A 340 8.10 4.15 -8.49
C VAL A 340 6.97 5.17 -8.35
N GLY A 341 5.90 4.98 -9.11
CA GLY A 341 4.64 5.73 -8.99
C GLY A 341 4.51 6.90 -9.95
N SER A 342 5.58 7.31 -10.64
CA SER A 342 5.51 8.29 -11.74
C SER A 342 6.56 7.98 -12.81
N LEU A 343 6.35 8.50 -14.01
CA LEU A 343 7.34 8.39 -15.09
C LEU A 343 8.27 9.61 -15.04
N GLU A 344 9.36 9.46 -14.31
CA GLU A 344 10.41 10.47 -14.17
C GLU A 344 11.79 9.82 -14.30
N ALA A 345 12.75 10.54 -14.90
CA ALA A 345 14.11 10.05 -15.05
C ALA A 345 14.73 9.64 -13.69
N GLY A 346 15.42 8.50 -13.67
CA GLY A 346 16.04 7.91 -12.48
C GLY A 346 15.15 6.93 -11.71
N LYS A 347 13.83 6.94 -11.90
CA LYS A 347 12.92 5.95 -11.30
C LYS A 347 13.03 4.58 -11.99
N ASP A 348 12.53 3.54 -11.33
CA ASP A 348 12.44 2.21 -11.91
C ASP A 348 11.57 2.24 -13.18
N ALA A 349 12.00 1.55 -14.22
CA ALA A 349 11.24 1.46 -15.47
C ALA A 349 10.07 0.47 -15.34
N ASP A 350 9.12 0.84 -14.46
CA ASP A 350 7.86 0.16 -14.23
C ASP A 350 6.76 0.93 -14.96
N LEU A 351 6.19 0.33 -16.01
CA LEU A 351 5.18 1.01 -16.82
C LEU A 351 4.17 0.03 -17.43
N VAL A 352 3.00 0.59 -17.72
CA VAL A 352 1.86 -0.11 -18.32
C VAL A 352 1.53 0.56 -19.64
N ILE A 353 1.42 -0.23 -20.69
CA ILE A 353 0.98 0.20 -22.02
C ILE A 353 -0.40 -0.38 -22.28
N THR A 354 -1.37 0.48 -22.61
CA THR A 354 -2.76 0.11 -22.84
C THR A 354 -3.28 0.66 -24.18
N ASP A 355 -4.40 0.14 -24.65
CA ASP A 355 -5.09 0.65 -25.85
C ASP A 355 -6.21 1.65 -25.52
N GLY A 356 -6.25 2.14 -24.27
CA GLY A 356 -7.24 3.10 -23.80
C GLY A 356 -7.02 3.47 -22.33
N SER A 357 -7.99 4.14 -21.72
CA SER A 357 -7.95 4.49 -20.30
C SER A 357 -8.01 3.23 -19.42
N PRO A 358 -7.14 3.07 -18.41
CA PRO A 358 -7.15 1.91 -17.51
C PRO A 358 -8.41 1.85 -16.63
N PHE A 359 -9.22 2.91 -16.63
CA PHE A 359 -10.49 3.00 -15.89
C PHE A 359 -11.67 2.41 -16.67
N GLU A 360 -11.48 2.10 -17.95
CA GLU A 360 -12.49 1.53 -18.84
C GLU A 360 -12.38 0.00 -18.89
N VAL A 361 -13.50 -0.70 -18.69
CA VAL A 361 -13.53 -2.18 -18.70
C VAL A 361 -13.13 -2.76 -20.05
N SER A 362 -13.35 -2.01 -21.13
CA SER A 362 -13.02 -2.39 -22.51
C SER A 362 -11.52 -2.26 -22.84
N THR A 363 -10.75 -1.60 -22.01
CA THR A 363 -9.31 -1.36 -22.23
C THR A 363 -8.51 -2.64 -22.01
N THR A 364 -7.60 -2.93 -22.93
CA THR A 364 -6.66 -4.03 -22.84
C THR A 364 -5.30 -3.52 -22.39
N VAL A 365 -4.72 -4.18 -21.39
CA VAL A 365 -3.30 -3.99 -21.04
C VAL A 365 -2.46 -4.72 -22.07
N ARG A 366 -1.84 -3.98 -22.99
CA ARG A 366 -1.02 -4.52 -24.07
C ARG A 366 0.34 -5.00 -23.60
N ARG A 367 0.94 -4.29 -22.64
CA ARG A 367 2.26 -4.65 -22.12
C ARG A 367 2.48 -4.08 -20.74
N VAL A 368 3.17 -4.84 -19.89
CA VAL A 368 3.66 -4.38 -18.59
C VAL A 368 5.16 -4.62 -18.50
N LEU A 369 5.89 -3.59 -18.07
CA LEU A 369 7.31 -3.68 -17.79
C LEU A 369 7.55 -3.45 -16.30
N ILE A 370 8.46 -4.24 -15.72
CA ILE A 370 9.00 -4.06 -14.37
C ILE A 370 10.51 -4.04 -14.48
N GLY A 371 11.15 -2.95 -14.02
CA GLY A 371 12.58 -2.74 -14.19
C GLY A 371 13.02 -2.83 -15.65
N GLY A 372 12.21 -2.33 -16.59
CA GLY A 372 12.46 -2.36 -18.03
C GLY A 372 12.31 -3.74 -18.70
N LYS A 373 11.93 -4.77 -17.95
CA LYS A 373 11.69 -6.12 -18.50
C LYS A 373 10.21 -6.35 -18.70
N THR A 374 9.82 -6.83 -19.89
CA THR A 374 8.42 -7.23 -20.15
C THR A 374 8.05 -8.42 -19.26
N VAL A 375 7.01 -8.25 -18.44
CA VAL A 375 6.47 -9.27 -17.52
C VAL A 375 5.08 -9.74 -17.92
N HIS A 376 4.42 -8.99 -18.81
CA HIS A 376 3.14 -9.34 -19.45
C HIS A 376 3.07 -8.67 -20.83
N ALA A 377 2.53 -9.39 -21.83
CA ALA A 377 2.24 -8.87 -23.16
C ALA A 377 1.14 -9.70 -23.85
N VAL A 378 0.25 -9.04 -24.60
CA VAL A 378 -0.81 -9.61 -25.46
C VAL A 378 -0.76 -9.00 -26.85
#